data_1fc19e953998a3679e03824ac75547ff
#
_entry.id   1fc19e953998a3679e03824ac75547ff
#
_cell.length_a   1.000
_cell.length_b   1.000
_cell.length_c   1.000
_cell.angle_alpha   90.00
_cell.angle_beta   90.00
_cell.angle_gamma   90.00
#
_symmetry.space_group_name_H-M   'P 1'
#
loop_
_entity.id
_entity.type
_entity.pdbx_description
1 polymer ?
#
loop_
_entity_poly.entity_id
_entity_poly.type
_entity_poly.pdbx_seq_one_letter_code
_entity_poly.pdbx_strand_id
1 'polypeptide(L)'
;YYSLSPDERNPLGVKFHLAKTIGKMAVFSAVAIIISAVYIWSSYQALTFGKSDFTHPSYALSQKFDFLDLVSKMYFGSYDTVRPEGWPFVYCGMLTFILLPLYFFVKKISLREKIATAILVLFMVFSFNASTLDLVWHGMQRPNWLNYRYSFMLCFLFLIMAYKAYENIRDIGYRPIIISAGVITLVLFVLQKLEYENIPDLTSVWPSIGFIVAYLLLLRGATWSVKNIRNTTALVLVMIVSFEAYTAGLANLVDLDDDVVYSKRTGFRDFIDKYSPVVDKLKEDDPGFYRMEKTSHRKTNDNMALGIY
;
A
#
# COMPACT_ATOMS: atom_id res chain seq x y z
N TYR A 1 -6.82 11.45 18.47
CA TYR A 1 -7.17 12.00 19.78
C TYR A 1 -6.24 13.15 20.20
N TYR A 2 -4.94 12.95 20.13
CA TYR A 2 -3.94 13.95 20.54
C TYR A 2 -3.89 15.18 19.61
N SER A 3 -4.27 15.04 18.37
CA SER A 3 -4.32 16.13 17.38
C SER A 3 -5.39 17.18 17.69
N LEU A 4 -6.43 16.81 18.44
CA LEU A 4 -7.55 17.68 18.79
C LEU A 4 -7.19 18.59 19.98
N SER A 5 -7.79 19.79 20.03
CA SER A 5 -7.73 20.65 21.20
C SER A 5 -8.41 20.01 22.42
N PRO A 6 -8.12 20.44 23.66
CA PRO A 6 -8.80 19.91 24.84
C PRO A 6 -10.33 19.99 24.76
N ASP A 7 -10.87 21.11 24.26
CA ASP A 7 -12.29 21.33 24.12
C ASP A 7 -12.93 20.46 23.05
N GLU A 8 -12.24 20.25 21.92
CA GLU A 8 -12.69 19.33 20.88
C GLU A 8 -12.63 17.87 21.33
N ARG A 9 -11.62 17.49 22.13
CA ARG A 9 -11.51 16.13 22.67
C ARG A 9 -12.59 15.77 23.67
N ASN A 10 -12.98 16.72 24.50
CA ASN A 10 -13.90 16.54 25.60
C ASN A 10 -14.87 17.71 25.76
N PRO A 11 -15.75 17.96 24.76
CA PRO A 11 -16.66 19.10 24.76
C PRO A 11 -17.63 19.09 25.95
N LEU A 12 -17.85 17.91 26.55
CA LEU A 12 -18.74 17.76 27.71
C LEU A 12 -18.01 17.83 29.06
N GLY A 13 -16.70 18.10 29.09
CA GLY A 13 -15.91 18.19 30.33
C GLY A 13 -15.88 16.90 31.17
N VAL A 14 -16.07 15.73 30.57
CA VAL A 14 -16.16 14.46 31.28
C VAL A 14 -14.83 14.12 31.96
N LYS A 15 -14.83 13.93 33.26
CA LYS A 15 -13.64 13.48 34.02
C LYS A 15 -13.13 12.12 33.49
N PHE A 16 -11.81 12.00 33.37
CA PHE A 16 -11.14 10.80 32.85
C PHE A 16 -11.58 10.41 31.42
N HIS A 17 -11.89 11.40 30.58
CA HIS A 17 -12.39 11.20 29.22
C HIS A 17 -11.50 10.24 28.40
N LEU A 18 -10.17 10.42 28.45
CA LEU A 18 -9.23 9.53 27.73
C LEU A 18 -9.37 8.07 28.16
N ALA A 19 -9.37 7.82 29.47
CA ALA A 19 -9.51 6.46 30.01
C ALA A 19 -10.85 5.83 29.63
N LYS A 20 -11.94 6.61 29.70
CA LYS A 20 -13.27 6.16 29.26
C LYS A 20 -13.32 5.86 27.76
N THR A 21 -12.65 6.67 26.95
CA THR A 21 -12.59 6.46 25.49
C THR A 21 -11.80 5.19 25.17
N ILE A 22 -10.64 4.99 25.79
CA ILE A 22 -9.84 3.77 25.65
C ILE A 22 -10.64 2.55 26.13
N GLY A 23 -11.30 2.66 27.29
CA GLY A 23 -12.15 1.59 27.80
C GLY A 23 -13.29 1.19 26.85
N LYS A 24 -13.98 2.19 26.26
CA LYS A 24 -15.00 1.93 25.23
C LYS A 24 -14.40 1.23 24.00
N MET A 25 -13.27 1.73 23.49
CA MET A 25 -12.58 1.08 22.37
C MET A 25 -12.22 -0.36 22.71
N ALA A 26 -11.66 -0.62 23.87
CA ALA A 26 -11.31 -1.98 24.31
C ALA A 26 -12.53 -2.91 24.36
N VAL A 27 -13.65 -2.44 24.91
CA VAL A 27 -14.91 -3.21 24.97
C VAL A 27 -15.42 -3.50 23.55
N PHE A 28 -15.54 -2.51 22.69
CA PHE A 28 -16.02 -2.74 21.32
C PHE A 28 -15.08 -3.63 20.51
N SER A 29 -13.76 -3.50 20.70
CA SER A 29 -12.78 -4.39 20.07
C SER A 29 -12.93 -5.83 20.58
N ALA A 30 -13.13 -6.02 21.88
CA ALA A 30 -13.36 -7.35 22.45
C ALA A 30 -14.65 -7.98 21.90
N VAL A 31 -15.74 -7.22 21.81
CA VAL A 31 -17.00 -7.68 21.20
C VAL A 31 -16.79 -8.06 19.73
N ALA A 32 -16.07 -7.24 18.96
CA ALA A 32 -15.75 -7.54 17.55
C ALA A 32 -14.93 -8.83 17.42
N ILE A 33 -13.94 -9.05 18.29
CA ILE A 33 -13.14 -10.28 18.32
C ILE A 33 -14.03 -11.48 18.66
N ILE A 34 -14.94 -11.36 19.63
CA ILE A 34 -15.86 -12.45 20.00
C ILE A 34 -16.79 -12.81 18.84
N ILE A 35 -17.35 -11.81 18.15
CA ILE A 35 -18.21 -12.03 16.98
C ILE A 35 -17.42 -12.72 15.85
N SER A 36 -16.17 -12.34 15.67
CA SER A 36 -15.28 -12.90 14.65
C SER A 36 -14.58 -14.19 15.08
N ALA A 37 -14.82 -14.68 16.30
CA ALA A 37 -14.08 -15.79 16.90
C ALA A 37 -14.15 -17.08 16.06
N VAL A 38 -15.26 -17.35 15.40
CA VAL A 38 -15.43 -18.51 14.52
C VAL A 38 -14.41 -18.49 13.38
N TYR A 39 -14.22 -17.33 12.74
CA TYR A 39 -13.25 -17.17 11.67
C TYR A 39 -11.81 -17.15 12.18
N ILE A 40 -11.57 -16.44 13.29
CA ILE A 40 -10.24 -16.33 13.90
C ILE A 40 -9.75 -17.70 14.36
N TRP A 41 -10.61 -18.46 15.05
CA TRP A 41 -10.28 -19.78 15.56
C TRP A 41 -10.03 -20.79 14.44
N SER A 42 -10.91 -20.83 13.45
CA SER A 42 -10.74 -21.71 12.29
C SER A 42 -9.47 -21.39 11.50
N SER A 43 -9.16 -20.11 11.32
CA SER A 43 -7.93 -19.66 10.66
C SER A 43 -6.69 -20.04 11.47
N TYR A 44 -6.73 -19.84 12.79
CA TYR A 44 -5.64 -20.22 13.69
C TYR A 44 -5.38 -21.74 13.62
N GLN A 45 -6.43 -22.55 13.73
CA GLN A 45 -6.33 -24.00 13.60
C GLN A 45 -5.72 -24.40 12.25
N ALA A 46 -6.20 -23.84 11.13
CA ALA A 46 -5.67 -24.11 9.79
C ALA A 46 -4.19 -23.74 9.67
N LEU A 47 -3.75 -22.65 10.29
CA LEU A 47 -2.35 -22.22 10.31
C LEU A 47 -1.46 -23.17 11.12
N THR A 48 -1.98 -23.80 12.20
CA THR A 48 -1.21 -24.75 13.01
C THR A 48 -0.97 -26.08 12.29
N PHE A 49 -1.81 -26.45 11.33
CA PHE A 49 -1.71 -27.73 10.61
C PHE A 49 -0.73 -27.72 9.42
N GLY A 50 -0.31 -26.58 8.91
CA GLY A 50 0.43 -26.62 7.65
C GLY A 50 1.49 -25.56 7.40
N LYS A 51 1.53 -24.49 8.16
CA LYS A 51 2.45 -23.36 7.89
C LYS A 51 3.41 -23.01 9.03
N SER A 52 3.31 -23.64 10.18
CA SER A 52 4.21 -23.38 11.31
C SER A 52 5.67 -23.70 10.99
N ASP A 53 5.91 -24.65 10.09
CA ASP A 53 7.25 -25.09 9.71
C ASP A 53 7.91 -24.18 8.65
N PHE A 54 7.14 -23.35 7.95
CA PHE A 54 7.67 -22.46 6.91
C PHE A 54 8.37 -21.22 7.43
N THR A 55 8.14 -20.85 8.67
CA THR A 55 8.57 -19.56 9.16
C THR A 55 9.13 -19.67 10.56
N HIS A 56 10.36 -20.10 10.70
CA HIS A 56 11.11 -19.84 11.94
C HIS A 56 11.56 -18.36 11.92
N PRO A 57 10.67 -17.39 12.25
CA PRO A 57 11.04 -15.98 12.15
C PRO A 57 12.10 -15.67 13.20
N SER A 58 13.15 -14.99 12.79
CA SER A 58 14.06 -14.37 13.74
C SER A 58 13.36 -13.16 14.36
N TYR A 59 13.23 -13.16 15.69
CA TYR A 59 12.70 -12.00 16.44
C TYR A 59 13.78 -10.98 16.78
N ALA A 60 14.99 -11.15 16.27
CA ALA A 60 16.05 -10.18 16.43
C ALA A 60 15.67 -8.87 15.72
N LEU A 61 15.88 -7.75 16.40
CA LEU A 61 15.69 -6.43 15.79
C LEU A 61 16.84 -6.18 14.81
N SER A 62 16.55 -6.17 13.54
CA SER A 62 17.50 -5.85 12.47
C SER A 62 16.90 -4.87 11.48
N GLN A 63 17.76 -4.10 10.85
CA GLN A 63 17.39 -3.24 9.72
C GLN A 63 17.18 -4.11 8.49
N LYS A 64 16.13 -3.83 7.70
CA LYS A 64 15.77 -4.60 6.51
C LYS A 64 16.27 -3.98 5.21
N PHE A 65 16.35 -2.65 5.14
CA PHE A 65 16.78 -1.89 3.97
C PHE A 65 17.27 -0.50 4.37
N ASP A 66 17.93 0.21 3.48
CA ASP A 66 18.34 1.59 3.70
C ASP A 66 17.17 2.56 3.52
N PHE A 67 17.24 3.69 4.23
CA PHE A 67 16.13 4.68 4.16
C PHE A 67 15.91 5.22 2.75
N LEU A 68 16.97 5.35 1.94
CA LEU A 68 16.87 5.81 0.56
C LEU A 68 16.13 4.81 -0.34
N ASP A 69 16.15 3.52 0.00
CA ASP A 69 15.40 2.49 -0.72
C ASP A 69 13.90 2.79 -0.64
N LEU A 70 13.39 3.19 0.53
CA LEU A 70 12.00 3.61 0.67
C LEU A 70 11.68 4.88 -0.13
N VAL A 71 12.61 5.85 -0.15
CA VAL A 71 12.44 7.08 -0.92
C VAL A 71 12.42 6.78 -2.42
N SER A 72 13.21 5.82 -2.89
CA SER A 72 13.19 5.38 -4.29
C SER A 72 11.83 4.84 -4.75
N LYS A 73 11.03 4.32 -3.82
CA LYS A 73 9.67 3.82 -4.08
C LYS A 73 8.59 4.92 -4.17
N MET A 74 8.96 6.19 -4.07
CA MET A 74 8.02 7.32 -4.14
C MET A 74 7.90 7.93 -5.55
N TYR A 75 8.47 7.31 -6.57
CA TYR A 75 8.48 7.81 -7.95
C TYR A 75 7.70 6.90 -8.90
N PHE A 76 7.30 7.45 -10.04
CA PHE A 76 6.58 6.70 -11.06
C PHE A 76 7.41 5.51 -11.57
N GLY A 77 6.78 4.37 -11.76
CA GLY A 77 7.46 3.17 -12.26
C GLY A 77 8.45 2.55 -11.27
N SER A 78 8.30 2.83 -9.97
CA SER A 78 9.14 2.27 -8.91
C SER A 78 8.65 0.89 -8.43
N TYR A 79 8.06 0.09 -9.34
CA TYR A 79 7.75 -1.30 -9.04
C TYR A 79 9.03 -2.04 -8.64
N ASP A 80 8.90 -3.03 -7.80
CA ASP A 80 9.96 -3.91 -7.38
C ASP A 80 9.48 -5.35 -7.61
N THR A 81 9.30 -6.11 -6.57
CA THR A 81 8.76 -7.46 -6.66
C THR A 81 7.75 -7.74 -5.55
N VAL A 82 6.78 -8.58 -5.83
CA VAL A 82 5.86 -9.10 -4.80
C VAL A 82 6.44 -10.29 -4.05
N ARG A 83 7.64 -10.74 -4.41
CA ARG A 83 8.37 -11.85 -3.78
C ARG A 83 8.90 -11.45 -2.39
N PRO A 84 9.45 -12.39 -1.61
CA PRO A 84 9.93 -12.14 -0.24
C PRO A 84 11.03 -11.08 -0.10
N GLU A 85 11.79 -10.81 -1.15
CA GLU A 85 12.85 -9.79 -1.22
C GLU A 85 12.34 -8.37 -1.49
N GLY A 86 11.08 -8.24 -1.95
CA GLY A 86 10.50 -6.95 -2.35
C GLY A 86 10.39 -5.92 -1.23
N TRP A 87 10.44 -4.65 -1.61
CA TRP A 87 10.35 -3.48 -0.72
C TRP A 87 8.92 -2.93 -0.62
N PRO A 88 8.62 -2.01 0.34
CA PRO A 88 7.29 -1.46 0.49
C PRO A 88 6.81 -0.66 -0.72
N PHE A 89 5.61 -0.96 -1.22
CA PHE A 89 4.96 -0.15 -2.24
C PHE A 89 4.31 1.08 -1.59
N VAL A 90 4.91 2.25 -1.77
CA VAL A 90 4.47 3.51 -1.16
C VAL A 90 4.12 4.59 -2.17
N TYR A 91 4.19 4.28 -3.47
CA TYR A 91 3.79 5.21 -4.51
C TYR A 91 2.29 5.52 -4.45
N CYS A 92 1.94 6.80 -4.34
CA CYS A 92 0.56 7.28 -4.29
C CYS A 92 0.36 8.57 -5.11
N GLY A 93 1.16 8.73 -6.15
CA GLY A 93 1.10 9.84 -7.12
C GLY A 93 2.04 11.01 -6.80
N MET A 94 2.64 11.58 -7.86
CA MET A 94 3.60 12.68 -7.73
C MET A 94 2.97 13.93 -7.11
N LEU A 95 1.68 14.18 -7.38
CA LEU A 95 0.95 15.27 -6.72
C LEU A 95 0.99 15.16 -5.19
N THR A 96 0.79 13.95 -4.68
CA THR A 96 0.81 13.66 -3.24
C THR A 96 2.16 14.04 -2.65
N PHE A 97 3.25 13.62 -3.26
CA PHE A 97 4.59 13.92 -2.75
C PHE A 97 4.95 15.41 -2.84
N ILE A 98 4.49 16.14 -3.85
CA ILE A 98 4.64 17.60 -3.91
C ILE A 98 3.90 18.28 -2.75
N LEU A 99 2.72 17.81 -2.41
CA LEU A 99 1.86 18.41 -1.38
C LEU A 99 2.23 17.96 0.04
N LEU A 100 2.84 16.80 0.20
CA LEU A 100 3.15 16.18 1.50
C LEU A 100 3.95 17.09 2.44
N PRO A 101 5.11 17.67 2.07
CA PRO A 101 5.84 18.57 2.96
C PRO A 101 5.08 19.87 3.22
N LEU A 102 4.20 20.29 2.29
CA LEU A 102 3.42 21.51 2.45
C LEU A 102 2.38 21.43 3.57
N TYR A 103 1.94 20.22 3.93
CA TYR A 103 1.07 19.96 5.09
C TYR A 103 1.59 20.65 6.37
N PHE A 104 2.90 20.59 6.59
CA PHE A 104 3.52 21.17 7.78
C PHE A 104 3.54 22.70 7.76
N PHE A 105 3.40 23.32 6.59
CA PHE A 105 3.33 24.79 6.44
C PHE A 105 1.90 25.34 6.53
N VAL A 106 0.88 24.51 6.54
CA VAL A 106 -0.53 24.96 6.69
C VAL A 106 -0.73 25.55 8.08
N LYS A 107 -1.04 26.85 8.16
CA LYS A 107 -1.24 27.56 9.44
C LYS A 107 -2.50 27.13 10.18
N LYS A 108 -3.53 26.68 9.47
CA LYS A 108 -4.81 26.24 10.05
C LYS A 108 -4.71 24.89 10.78
N ILE A 109 -3.70 24.10 10.47
CA ILE A 109 -3.46 22.82 11.13
C ILE A 109 -2.68 23.07 12.43
N SER A 110 -3.22 22.57 13.54
CA SER A 110 -2.61 22.73 14.85
C SER A 110 -1.24 22.05 14.93
N LEU A 111 -0.33 22.61 15.73
CA LEU A 111 0.99 22.00 15.94
C LEU A 111 0.87 20.58 16.51
N ARG A 112 -0.13 20.34 17.37
CA ARG A 112 -0.38 19.01 17.95
C ARG A 112 -0.73 18.00 16.87
N GLU A 113 -1.58 18.36 15.92
CA GLU A 113 -1.94 17.51 14.79
C GLU A 113 -0.72 17.20 13.91
N LYS A 114 0.09 18.22 13.60
CA LYS A 114 1.32 18.04 12.83
C LYS A 114 2.29 17.08 13.50
N ILE A 115 2.50 17.25 14.81
CA ILE A 115 3.36 16.36 15.60
C ILE A 115 2.81 14.93 15.64
N ALA A 116 1.52 14.76 15.92
CA ALA A 116 0.89 13.44 15.95
C ALA A 116 0.98 12.73 14.60
N THR A 117 0.75 13.45 13.51
CA THR A 117 0.89 12.92 12.14
C THR A 117 2.34 12.58 11.82
N ALA A 118 3.30 13.43 12.19
CA ALA A 118 4.72 13.13 11.99
C ALA A 118 5.16 11.89 12.77
N ILE A 119 4.73 11.74 14.02
CA ILE A 119 5.01 10.54 14.83
C ILE A 119 4.41 9.30 14.16
N LEU A 120 3.19 9.38 13.63
CA LEU A 120 2.55 8.25 12.96
C LEU A 120 3.28 7.87 11.67
N VAL A 121 3.69 8.85 10.85
CA VAL A 121 4.51 8.61 9.65
C VAL A 121 5.83 7.95 10.03
N LEU A 122 6.54 8.50 11.02
CA LEU A 122 7.82 7.94 11.48
C LEU A 122 7.65 6.52 12.03
N PHE A 123 6.58 6.26 12.79
CA PHE A 123 6.26 4.93 13.29
C PHE A 123 6.03 3.94 12.14
N MET A 124 5.29 4.31 11.10
CA MET A 124 5.05 3.45 9.93
C MET A 124 6.35 3.18 9.16
N VAL A 125 7.15 4.22 8.91
CA VAL A 125 8.46 4.08 8.24
C VAL A 125 9.41 3.19 9.05
N PHE A 126 9.44 3.37 10.37
CA PHE A 126 10.24 2.53 11.26
C PHE A 126 9.72 1.08 11.27
N SER A 127 8.39 0.88 11.22
CA SER A 127 7.79 -0.46 11.16
C SER A 127 8.18 -1.21 9.88
N PHE A 128 8.33 -0.53 8.75
CA PHE A 128 8.82 -1.17 7.52
C PHE A 128 10.26 -1.65 7.66
N ASN A 129 11.10 -0.86 8.31
CA ASN A 129 12.54 -1.13 8.37
C ASN A 129 12.96 -2.03 9.54
N ALA A 130 12.19 -2.07 10.62
CA ALA A 130 12.47 -2.88 11.79
C ALA A 130 11.86 -4.28 11.67
N SER A 131 12.69 -5.31 11.50
CA SER A 131 12.26 -6.71 11.25
C SER A 131 11.21 -7.22 12.24
N THR A 132 11.36 -6.94 13.52
CA THR A 132 10.43 -7.37 14.57
C THR A 132 9.05 -6.68 14.43
N LEU A 133 9.03 -5.38 14.12
CA LEU A 133 7.77 -4.65 13.95
C LEU A 133 7.05 -5.08 12.68
N ASP A 134 7.78 -5.33 11.61
CA ASP A 134 7.21 -5.88 10.38
C ASP A 134 6.52 -7.24 10.63
N LEU A 135 7.14 -8.11 11.45
CA LEU A 135 6.52 -9.37 11.87
C LEU A 135 5.22 -9.17 12.64
N VAL A 136 5.15 -8.16 13.54
CA VAL A 136 3.90 -7.83 14.25
C VAL A 136 2.76 -7.53 13.28
N TRP A 137 3.02 -6.75 12.22
CA TRP A 137 2.03 -6.44 11.19
C TRP A 137 1.60 -7.67 10.37
N HIS A 138 2.43 -8.70 10.32
CA HIS A 138 2.15 -9.96 9.63
C HIS A 138 1.69 -11.09 10.59
N GLY A 139 1.20 -10.74 11.78
CA GLY A 139 0.73 -11.72 12.76
C GLY A 139 1.84 -12.63 13.30
N MET A 140 3.04 -12.07 13.50
CA MET A 140 4.23 -12.78 13.99
C MET A 140 4.75 -13.87 13.05
N GLN A 141 4.35 -13.83 11.76
CA GLN A 141 4.79 -14.78 10.74
C GLN A 141 5.48 -14.06 9.59
N ARG A 142 6.46 -14.71 8.97
CA ARG A 142 7.10 -14.15 7.78
C ARG A 142 6.21 -14.38 6.56
N PRO A 143 5.83 -13.33 5.81
CA PRO A 143 5.06 -13.52 4.59
C PRO A 143 5.89 -14.23 3.53
N ASN A 144 5.27 -15.15 2.78
CA ASN A 144 5.93 -15.81 1.65
C ASN A 144 6.02 -14.90 0.43
N TRP A 145 5.01 -14.06 0.25
CA TRP A 145 4.83 -13.13 -0.86
C TRP A 145 4.07 -11.91 -0.37
N LEU A 146 4.11 -10.80 -1.14
CA LEU A 146 3.42 -9.56 -0.81
C LEU A 146 3.85 -9.03 0.56
N ASN A 147 5.13 -8.76 0.68
CA ASN A 147 5.67 -8.10 1.86
C ASN A 147 5.02 -6.74 2.07
N TYR A 148 5.06 -6.25 3.30
CA TYR A 148 4.57 -4.91 3.64
C TYR A 148 3.14 -4.62 3.19
N ARG A 149 2.24 -5.62 3.29
CA ARG A 149 0.82 -5.47 2.90
C ARG A 149 0.15 -4.27 3.53
N TYR A 150 0.64 -3.81 4.66
CA TYR A 150 0.15 -2.64 5.39
C TYR A 150 0.67 -1.30 4.85
N SER A 151 1.50 -1.27 3.80
CA SER A 151 2.02 -0.03 3.21
C SER A 151 0.91 0.91 2.70
N PHE A 152 -0.24 0.36 2.29
CA PHE A 152 -1.41 1.17 1.90
C PHE A 152 -1.88 2.11 3.02
N MET A 153 -1.64 1.79 4.29
CA MET A 153 -1.97 2.66 5.42
C MET A 153 -1.13 3.94 5.41
N LEU A 154 0.15 3.82 5.06
CA LEU A 154 1.03 4.98 4.89
C LEU A 154 0.62 5.81 3.67
N CYS A 155 0.31 5.15 2.54
CA CYS A 155 -0.22 5.83 1.35
C CYS A 155 -1.50 6.61 1.67
N PHE A 156 -2.43 6.00 2.41
CA PHE A 156 -3.67 6.66 2.83
C PHE A 156 -3.40 7.88 3.73
N LEU A 157 -2.45 7.75 4.66
CA LEU A 157 -2.03 8.88 5.51
C LEU A 157 -1.42 10.01 4.68
N PHE A 158 -0.57 9.69 3.70
CA PHE A 158 0.00 10.66 2.77
C PHE A 158 -1.06 11.37 1.95
N LEU A 159 -2.08 10.65 1.46
CA LEU A 159 -3.21 11.23 0.75
C LEU A 159 -4.02 12.21 1.62
N ILE A 160 -4.26 11.87 2.90
CA ILE A 160 -4.93 12.78 3.84
C ILE A 160 -4.10 14.06 4.06
N MET A 161 -2.78 13.92 4.25
CA MET A 161 -1.88 15.07 4.41
C MET A 161 -1.88 15.95 3.16
N ALA A 162 -1.75 15.33 1.98
CA ALA A 162 -1.78 16.03 0.70
C ALA A 162 -3.12 16.74 0.46
N TYR A 163 -4.24 16.10 0.77
CA TYR A 163 -5.56 16.69 0.68
C TYR A 163 -5.69 17.95 1.57
N LYS A 164 -5.27 17.86 2.83
CA LYS A 164 -5.28 19.01 3.74
C LYS A 164 -4.36 20.15 3.28
N ALA A 165 -3.23 19.83 2.67
CA ALA A 165 -2.36 20.82 2.05
C ALA A 165 -3.03 21.49 0.83
N TYR A 166 -3.66 20.68 -0.04
CA TYR A 166 -4.37 21.17 -1.22
C TYR A 166 -5.56 22.08 -0.86
N GLU A 167 -6.35 21.70 0.13
CA GLU A 167 -7.46 22.50 0.63
C GLU A 167 -7.01 23.92 1.06
N ASN A 168 -5.78 24.02 1.56
CA ASN A 168 -5.19 25.27 2.02
C ASN A 168 -4.13 25.86 1.05
N ILE A 169 -4.12 25.42 -0.20
CA ILE A 169 -3.08 25.73 -1.19
C ILE A 169 -2.91 27.24 -1.44
N ARG A 170 -3.99 27.99 -1.33
CA ARG A 170 -3.99 29.46 -1.50
C ARG A 170 -3.28 30.18 -0.37
N ASP A 171 -3.45 29.69 0.85
CA ASP A 171 -2.82 30.27 2.04
C ASP A 171 -1.31 29.94 2.09
N ILE A 172 -0.92 28.81 1.52
CA ILE A 172 0.49 28.39 1.37
C ILE A 172 1.19 29.24 0.32
N GLY A 173 0.53 29.55 -0.79
CA GLY A 173 1.09 30.24 -1.94
C GLY A 173 1.96 29.37 -2.83
N TYR A 174 2.42 29.95 -3.94
CA TYR A 174 3.07 29.16 -5.00
C TYR A 174 4.57 28.87 -4.77
N ARG A 175 5.28 29.74 -4.03
CA ARG A 175 6.73 29.57 -3.78
C ARG A 175 7.08 28.27 -3.05
N PRO A 176 6.40 27.91 -1.94
CA PRO A 176 6.65 26.62 -1.27
C PRO A 176 6.38 25.41 -2.17
N ILE A 177 5.42 25.50 -3.10
CA ILE A 177 5.11 24.44 -4.06
C ILE A 177 6.30 24.20 -5.00
N ILE A 178 6.88 25.27 -5.56
CA ILE A 178 8.06 25.17 -6.42
C ILE A 178 9.24 24.56 -5.65
N ILE A 179 9.47 25.01 -4.42
CA ILE A 179 10.56 24.49 -3.58
C ILE A 179 10.36 22.98 -3.32
N SER A 180 9.15 22.59 -2.93
CA SER A 180 8.83 21.19 -2.70
C SER A 180 9.07 20.32 -3.95
N ALA A 181 8.55 20.73 -5.09
CA ALA A 181 8.73 20.04 -6.35
C ALA A 181 10.22 20.00 -6.78
N GLY A 182 10.95 21.10 -6.57
CA GLY A 182 12.39 21.18 -6.86
C GLY A 182 13.21 20.21 -6.00
N VAL A 183 12.89 20.10 -4.71
CA VAL A 183 13.54 19.14 -3.80
C VAL A 183 13.26 17.70 -4.25
N ILE A 184 12.01 17.37 -4.58
CA ILE A 184 11.64 16.02 -5.05
C ILE A 184 12.37 15.68 -6.35
N THR A 185 12.43 16.63 -7.30
CA THR A 185 13.17 16.45 -8.56
C THR A 185 14.67 16.28 -8.30
N LEU A 186 15.25 17.06 -7.38
CA LEU A 186 16.65 16.92 -6.99
C LEU A 186 16.94 15.54 -6.40
N VAL A 187 16.07 15.06 -5.48
CA VAL A 187 16.21 13.73 -4.88
C VAL A 187 16.13 12.65 -5.96
N LEU A 188 15.22 12.77 -6.94
CA LEU A 188 15.12 11.84 -8.06
C LEU A 188 16.43 11.75 -8.85
N PHE A 189 17.05 12.89 -9.17
CA PHE A 189 18.34 12.91 -9.88
C PHE A 189 19.48 12.33 -9.03
N VAL A 190 19.48 12.58 -7.72
CA VAL A 190 20.47 11.98 -6.82
C VAL A 190 20.33 10.47 -6.80
N LEU A 191 19.10 9.93 -6.64
CA LEU A 191 18.83 8.50 -6.66
C LEU A 191 19.23 7.87 -8.00
N GLN A 192 18.92 8.53 -9.12
CA GLN A 192 19.35 8.07 -10.44
C GLN A 192 20.89 8.06 -10.55
N LYS A 193 21.57 9.09 -10.05
CA LYS A 193 23.04 9.16 -10.09
C LYS A 193 23.71 8.11 -9.21
N LEU A 194 23.05 7.71 -8.11
CA LEU A 194 23.50 6.64 -7.23
C LEU A 194 23.14 5.24 -7.77
N GLU A 195 22.56 5.16 -8.97
CA GLU A 195 22.18 3.90 -9.63
C GLU A 195 21.28 3.00 -8.75
N TYR A 196 20.34 3.64 -8.04
CA TYR A 196 19.35 2.88 -7.27
C TYR A 196 18.55 1.95 -8.18
N GLU A 197 18.50 0.67 -7.84
CA GLU A 197 18.03 -0.46 -8.63
C GLU A 197 16.62 -0.24 -9.25
N ASN A 198 15.76 0.51 -8.56
CA ASN A 198 14.37 0.73 -9.00
C ASN A 198 14.12 2.12 -9.60
N ILE A 199 15.16 2.90 -9.89
CA ILE A 199 15.09 4.18 -10.62
C ILE A 199 16.18 4.25 -11.69
N PRO A 200 16.49 3.18 -12.39
CA PRO A 200 17.63 3.23 -13.33
C PRO A 200 17.25 3.81 -14.66
N ASP A 201 15.98 3.78 -15.05
CA ASP A 201 15.59 3.98 -16.42
C ASP A 201 14.94 5.33 -16.71
N LEU A 202 15.20 5.83 -17.92
CA LEU A 202 14.50 6.98 -18.52
C LEU A 202 12.97 6.80 -18.46
N THR A 203 12.48 5.56 -18.41
CA THR A 203 11.06 5.20 -18.29
C THR A 203 10.42 5.59 -16.95
N SER A 204 11.20 5.68 -15.88
CA SER A 204 10.71 6.13 -14.56
C SER A 204 10.98 7.61 -14.31
N VAL A 205 12.16 8.10 -14.74
CA VAL A 205 12.60 9.48 -14.50
C VAL A 205 11.77 10.49 -15.29
N TRP A 206 11.62 10.29 -16.60
CA TRP A 206 10.92 11.25 -17.45
C TRP A 206 9.42 11.36 -17.16
N PRO A 207 8.66 10.29 -16.97
CA PRO A 207 7.26 10.40 -16.52
C PRO A 207 7.13 11.12 -15.19
N SER A 208 7.99 10.82 -14.20
CA SER A 208 7.98 11.51 -12.89
C SER A 208 8.17 13.02 -13.07
N ILE A 209 9.17 13.45 -13.87
CA ILE A 209 9.39 14.88 -14.19
C ILE A 209 8.19 15.45 -14.94
N GLY A 210 7.67 14.75 -15.93
CA GLY A 210 6.49 15.17 -16.69
C GLY A 210 5.27 15.45 -15.79
N PHE A 211 4.97 14.57 -14.86
CA PHE A 211 3.90 14.75 -13.87
C PHE A 211 4.21 15.90 -12.91
N ILE A 212 5.45 16.03 -12.40
CA ILE A 212 5.85 17.16 -11.55
C ILE A 212 5.62 18.49 -12.26
N VAL A 213 6.04 18.63 -13.52
CA VAL A 213 5.84 19.86 -14.32
C VAL A 213 4.36 20.13 -14.55
N ALA A 214 3.58 19.11 -14.94
CA ALA A 214 2.13 19.25 -15.13
C ALA A 214 1.44 19.73 -13.85
N TYR A 215 1.78 19.12 -12.71
CA TYR A 215 1.22 19.54 -11.42
C TYR A 215 1.66 20.93 -10.99
N LEU A 216 2.89 21.34 -11.23
CA LEU A 216 3.32 22.72 -10.96
C LEU A 216 2.48 23.73 -11.74
N LEU A 217 2.22 23.50 -13.02
CA LEU A 217 1.37 24.37 -13.85
C LEU A 217 -0.07 24.41 -13.32
N LEU A 218 -0.65 23.26 -12.99
CA LEU A 218 -2.01 23.18 -12.47
C LEU A 218 -2.12 23.79 -11.07
N LEU A 219 -1.18 23.54 -10.17
CA LEU A 219 -1.19 24.13 -8.84
C LEU A 219 -1.02 25.65 -8.88
N ARG A 220 -0.33 26.18 -9.90
CA ARG A 220 -0.31 27.64 -10.14
C ARG A 220 -1.72 28.18 -10.40
N GLY A 221 -2.49 27.52 -11.26
CA GLY A 221 -3.89 27.88 -11.52
C GLY A 221 -4.78 27.73 -10.27
N ALA A 222 -4.55 26.72 -9.45
CA ALA A 222 -5.28 26.50 -8.20
C ALA A 222 -5.04 27.60 -7.17
N THR A 223 -3.88 28.28 -7.19
CA THR A 223 -3.58 29.42 -6.30
C THR A 223 -4.23 30.73 -6.74
N TRP A 224 -4.82 30.82 -7.94
CA TRP A 224 -5.40 32.06 -8.45
C TRP A 224 -6.74 32.40 -7.79
N SER A 225 -7.07 33.69 -7.77
CA SER A 225 -8.31 34.20 -7.17
C SER A 225 -9.52 34.01 -8.10
N VAL A 226 -9.32 33.88 -9.42
CA VAL A 226 -10.39 33.78 -10.42
C VAL A 226 -11.06 32.41 -10.34
N LYS A 227 -12.36 32.39 -9.98
CA LYS A 227 -13.13 31.15 -9.74
C LYS A 227 -13.18 30.23 -10.96
N ASN A 228 -13.36 30.76 -12.15
CA ASN A 228 -13.45 29.95 -13.38
C ASN A 228 -12.14 29.24 -13.66
N ILE A 229 -11.00 29.94 -13.56
CA ILE A 229 -9.68 29.33 -13.74
C ILE A 229 -9.48 28.22 -12.73
N ARG A 230 -9.79 28.46 -11.46
CA ARG A 230 -9.66 27.46 -10.39
C ARG A 230 -10.51 26.22 -10.64
N ASN A 231 -11.75 26.40 -11.06
CA ASN A 231 -12.63 25.26 -11.33
C ASN A 231 -12.15 24.44 -12.54
N THR A 232 -11.73 25.10 -13.61
CA THR A 232 -11.14 24.43 -14.78
C THR A 232 -9.86 23.70 -14.39
N THR A 233 -8.99 24.35 -13.61
CA THR A 233 -7.76 23.73 -13.10
C THR A 233 -8.06 22.51 -12.25
N ALA A 234 -9.07 22.56 -11.38
CA ALA A 234 -9.46 21.41 -10.56
C ALA A 234 -9.95 20.23 -11.41
N LEU A 235 -10.74 20.49 -12.45
CA LEU A 235 -11.18 19.46 -13.39
C LEU A 235 -10.00 18.82 -14.14
N VAL A 236 -9.08 19.64 -14.67
CA VAL A 236 -7.88 19.15 -15.36
C VAL A 236 -6.99 18.38 -14.39
N LEU A 237 -6.88 18.84 -13.14
CA LEU A 237 -6.11 18.15 -12.11
C LEU A 237 -6.64 16.73 -11.86
N VAL A 238 -7.97 16.56 -11.75
CA VAL A 238 -8.58 15.23 -11.60
C VAL A 238 -8.26 14.35 -12.82
N MET A 239 -8.33 14.89 -14.04
CA MET A 239 -8.00 14.11 -15.24
C MET A 239 -6.52 13.67 -15.25
N ILE A 240 -5.58 14.55 -14.89
CA ILE A 240 -4.15 14.21 -14.86
C ILE A 240 -3.85 13.20 -13.73
N VAL A 241 -4.45 13.34 -12.55
CA VAL A 241 -4.32 12.35 -11.46
C VAL A 241 -4.87 10.99 -11.88
N SER A 242 -6.02 10.96 -12.57
CA SER A 242 -6.59 9.71 -13.08
C SER A 242 -5.71 9.07 -14.15
N PHE A 243 -5.12 9.89 -15.03
CA PHE A 243 -4.18 9.43 -16.05
C PHE A 243 -2.90 8.88 -15.44
N GLU A 244 -2.33 9.56 -14.44
CA GLU A 244 -1.16 9.08 -13.69
C GLU A 244 -1.46 7.75 -13.00
N ALA A 245 -2.58 7.65 -12.29
CA ALA A 245 -2.99 6.42 -11.61
C ALA A 245 -3.19 5.25 -12.58
N TYR A 246 -3.82 5.52 -13.74
CA TYR A 246 -4.01 4.53 -14.78
C TYR A 246 -2.69 4.04 -15.38
N THR A 247 -1.79 4.95 -15.75
CA THR A 247 -0.51 4.59 -16.36
C THR A 247 0.44 3.92 -15.38
N ALA A 248 0.47 4.35 -14.11
CA ALA A 248 1.21 3.68 -13.04
C ALA A 248 0.66 2.27 -12.78
N GLY A 249 -0.67 2.12 -12.76
CA GLY A 249 -1.31 0.81 -12.62
C GLY A 249 -0.98 -0.15 -13.77
N LEU A 250 -0.95 0.36 -15.01
CA LEU A 250 -0.54 -0.44 -16.17
C LEU A 250 0.93 -0.86 -16.08
N ALA A 251 1.84 0.05 -15.73
CA ALA A 251 3.26 -0.26 -15.55
C ALA A 251 3.42 -1.38 -14.51
N ASN A 252 2.81 -1.23 -13.33
CA ASN A 252 2.87 -2.26 -12.29
C ASN A 252 2.29 -3.61 -12.73
N LEU A 253 1.25 -3.63 -13.58
CA LEU A 253 0.68 -4.89 -14.09
C LEU A 253 1.61 -5.58 -15.09
N VAL A 254 2.35 -4.81 -15.90
CA VAL A 254 3.34 -5.35 -16.83
C VAL A 254 4.49 -5.97 -16.04
N ASP A 255 5.03 -5.25 -15.07
CA ASP A 255 6.15 -5.71 -14.25
C ASP A 255 5.75 -6.91 -13.35
N LEU A 256 4.48 -6.96 -12.90
CA LEU A 256 3.96 -8.09 -12.13
C LEU A 256 3.93 -9.40 -12.94
N ASP A 257 3.82 -9.35 -14.26
CA ASP A 257 3.82 -10.54 -15.13
C ASP A 257 5.16 -11.29 -15.07
N ASP A 258 6.25 -10.62 -14.77
CA ASP A 258 7.57 -11.21 -14.55
C ASP A 258 7.67 -11.94 -13.20
N ASP A 259 6.91 -11.50 -12.20
CA ASP A 259 6.89 -12.11 -10.87
C ASP A 259 5.91 -13.27 -10.76
N VAL A 260 4.75 -13.17 -11.41
CA VAL A 260 3.64 -14.11 -11.25
C VAL A 260 3.35 -14.78 -12.57
N VAL A 261 3.60 -16.08 -12.64
CA VAL A 261 3.29 -16.88 -13.83
C VAL A 261 1.78 -17.03 -13.99
N TYR A 262 1.20 -16.28 -14.91
CA TYR A 262 -0.21 -16.38 -15.27
C TYR A 262 -0.45 -17.54 -16.24
N SER A 263 -1.52 -18.29 -16.02
CA SER A 263 -1.96 -19.31 -16.95
C SER A 263 -2.84 -18.71 -18.03
N LYS A 264 -2.55 -18.97 -19.31
CA LYS A 264 -3.44 -18.64 -20.41
C LYS A 264 -4.74 -19.46 -20.28
N ARG A 265 -5.89 -18.84 -20.61
CA ARG A 265 -7.21 -19.53 -20.61
C ARG A 265 -7.21 -20.78 -21.49
N THR A 266 -6.54 -20.73 -22.63
CA THR A 266 -6.36 -21.89 -23.51
C THR A 266 -5.67 -23.02 -22.80
N GLY A 267 -4.51 -22.78 -22.20
CA GLY A 267 -3.79 -23.80 -21.48
C GLY A 267 -4.52 -24.36 -20.24
N PHE A 268 -5.45 -23.57 -19.63
CA PHE A 268 -6.33 -24.13 -18.60
C PHE A 268 -7.40 -25.03 -19.19
N ARG A 269 -8.04 -24.63 -20.30
CA ARG A 269 -9.03 -25.47 -21.00
C ARG A 269 -8.41 -26.77 -21.51
N ASP A 270 -7.27 -26.70 -22.19
CA ASP A 270 -6.54 -27.88 -22.66
C ASP A 270 -6.24 -28.88 -21.54
N PHE A 271 -5.91 -28.34 -20.34
CA PHE A 271 -5.71 -29.16 -19.16
C PHE A 271 -7.00 -29.84 -18.69
N ILE A 272 -8.11 -29.08 -18.57
CA ILE A 272 -9.41 -29.62 -18.17
C ILE A 272 -9.89 -30.64 -19.19
N ASP A 273 -9.89 -30.30 -20.48
CA ASP A 273 -10.36 -31.15 -21.57
C ASP A 273 -9.58 -32.46 -21.65
N LYS A 274 -8.30 -32.43 -21.30
CA LYS A 274 -7.44 -33.62 -21.28
C LYS A 274 -7.70 -34.53 -20.09
N TYR A 275 -7.91 -34.00 -18.91
CA TYR A 275 -7.95 -34.79 -17.67
C TYR A 275 -9.36 -35.08 -17.17
N SER A 276 -10.37 -34.19 -17.41
CA SER A 276 -11.73 -34.46 -16.95
C SER A 276 -12.31 -35.75 -17.45
N PRO A 277 -12.14 -36.17 -18.74
CA PRO A 277 -12.72 -37.43 -19.21
C PRO A 277 -12.18 -38.66 -18.47
N VAL A 278 -10.91 -38.61 -18.06
CA VAL A 278 -10.28 -39.70 -17.29
C VAL A 278 -10.83 -39.73 -15.87
N VAL A 279 -10.95 -38.54 -15.22
CA VAL A 279 -11.48 -38.46 -13.86
C VAL A 279 -12.96 -38.84 -13.83
N ASP A 280 -13.74 -38.43 -14.82
CA ASP A 280 -15.17 -38.74 -14.90
C ASP A 280 -15.37 -40.25 -15.08
N LYS A 281 -14.59 -40.87 -15.94
CA LYS A 281 -14.65 -42.33 -16.13
C LYS A 281 -14.27 -43.11 -14.86
N LEU A 282 -13.25 -42.66 -14.13
CA LEU A 282 -12.87 -43.28 -12.85
C LEU A 282 -13.98 -43.18 -11.81
N LYS A 283 -14.71 -42.06 -11.79
CA LYS A 283 -15.88 -41.84 -10.90
C LYS A 283 -17.10 -42.67 -11.30
N GLU A 284 -17.26 -42.95 -12.62
CA GLU A 284 -18.31 -43.82 -13.12
C GLU A 284 -18.01 -45.30 -12.80
N ASP A 285 -16.75 -45.70 -12.93
CA ASP A 285 -16.33 -47.10 -12.67
C ASP A 285 -16.38 -47.44 -11.17
N ASP A 286 -16.11 -46.48 -10.29
CA ASP A 286 -16.24 -46.63 -8.84
C ASP A 286 -16.98 -45.45 -8.19
N PRO A 287 -18.30 -45.53 -8.02
CA PRO A 287 -19.12 -44.48 -7.41
C PRO A 287 -18.96 -44.35 -5.89
N GLY A 288 -18.10 -45.18 -5.27
CA GLY A 288 -17.85 -45.13 -3.84
C GLY A 288 -17.03 -43.90 -3.41
N PHE A 289 -16.87 -43.74 -2.09
CA PHE A 289 -15.96 -42.76 -1.55
C PHE A 289 -14.53 -43.28 -1.56
N TYR A 290 -13.68 -42.70 -2.39
CA TYR A 290 -12.26 -43.02 -2.47
C TYR A 290 -11.40 -41.76 -2.62
N ARG A 291 -10.16 -41.84 -2.20
CA ARG A 291 -9.17 -40.77 -2.40
C ARG A 291 -8.41 -41.02 -3.71
N MET A 292 -8.41 -39.98 -4.52
CA MET A 292 -7.69 -39.97 -5.80
C MET A 292 -6.46 -39.05 -5.72
N GLU A 293 -5.34 -39.52 -6.20
CA GLU A 293 -4.11 -38.75 -6.32
C GLU A 293 -3.58 -38.82 -7.74
N LYS A 294 -3.17 -37.65 -8.28
CA LYS A 294 -2.55 -37.59 -9.60
C LYS A 294 -1.04 -37.37 -9.48
N THR A 295 -0.29 -38.03 -10.35
CA THR A 295 1.17 -37.94 -10.41
C THR A 295 1.68 -36.75 -11.23
N SER A 296 0.80 -36.09 -11.99
CA SER A 296 1.13 -34.91 -12.79
C SER A 296 0.50 -33.66 -12.20
N HIS A 297 1.29 -32.63 -12.03
CA HIS A 297 0.83 -31.36 -11.47
C HIS A 297 1.06 -30.21 -12.48
N ARG A 298 0.05 -29.34 -12.64
CA ARG A 298 0.17 -28.09 -13.34
C ARG A 298 0.21 -26.91 -12.37
N LYS A 299 -0.74 -26.88 -11.41
CA LYS A 299 -0.88 -25.85 -10.38
C LYS A 299 -1.43 -26.46 -9.09
N THR A 300 -1.30 -25.73 -8.00
CA THR A 300 -1.67 -26.17 -6.65
C THR A 300 -3.13 -26.62 -6.51
N ASN A 301 -4.05 -26.00 -7.24
CA ASN A 301 -5.50 -26.26 -7.16
C ASN A 301 -6.04 -27.15 -8.28
N ASP A 302 -5.19 -27.89 -8.97
CA ASP A 302 -5.60 -28.76 -10.07
C ASP A 302 -6.63 -29.81 -9.66
N ASN A 303 -6.48 -30.41 -8.47
CA ASN A 303 -7.41 -31.41 -7.96
C ASN A 303 -8.82 -30.82 -7.81
N MET A 304 -8.91 -29.61 -7.22
CA MET A 304 -10.17 -28.90 -7.06
C MET A 304 -10.80 -28.57 -8.43
N ALA A 305 -10.00 -28.17 -9.42
CA ALA A 305 -10.48 -27.85 -10.76
C ALA A 305 -11.03 -29.09 -11.51
N LEU A 306 -10.50 -30.27 -11.21
CA LEU A 306 -10.96 -31.55 -11.77
C LEU A 306 -12.02 -32.26 -10.89
N GLY A 307 -12.42 -31.67 -9.77
CA GLY A 307 -13.34 -32.30 -8.83
C GLY A 307 -12.78 -33.56 -8.17
N ILE A 308 -11.46 -33.64 -7.99
CA ILE A 308 -10.79 -34.74 -7.27
C ILE A 308 -10.76 -34.39 -5.78
N TYR A 309 -11.18 -35.33 -4.95
CA TYR A 309 -11.24 -35.20 -3.49
C TYR A 309 -10.24 -36.11 -2.82
#